data_efe0c9cffa1ec0ef2b0b125b72b7e53c
#
_entry.id   efe0c9cffa1ec0ef2b0b125b72b7e53c
#
_cell.length_a   1.000
_cell.length_b   1.000
_cell.length_c   1.000
_cell.angle_alpha   90.00
_cell.angle_beta   90.00
_cell.angle_gamma   90.00
#
_symmetry.space_group_name_H-M   'P 1'
#
loop_
_entity.id
_entity.type
_entity.pdbx_description
1 polymer ?
#
loop_
_entity_poly.entity_id
_entity_poly.type
_entity_poly.pdbx_seq_one_letter_code
_entity_poly.pdbx_strand_id
1 'polypeptide(L)'
;MKKFGLLACAALFLFLTGCTEDPAPETRVTPTPGRVQVEITALPTATPVPTPTPLFLPRDDKGNLDINQDLENSLEPTSFPLAADTVILLYHTHGEEAFRQEKGYTYKETGESTYKTLETDKSILALGRLLQQELKGMGYTVLHDETDCEPPDIYSAYSRSLQVMEKYPQATVFIDLHRNAANVKEKKDDVVLLDGKRCAKMFFVVGTGIGTRPGEYDIAPDWQQNYLLAKSMTEKLREADPELCGDIRLKVGRYNQHMSPYCMLVELGHNANTFADAANTIPYLARAIGVVLPLLPAEDAP
;
A
#
# COMPACT_ATOMS: atom_id res chain seq x y z
N MET A 1 -1.32 -61.41 -14.92
CA MET A 1 -2.26 -62.43 -14.39
C MET A 1 -2.91 -61.87 -13.13
N LYS A 2 -4.28 -62.01 -13.09
CA LYS A 2 -5.26 -61.73 -12.01
C LYS A 2 -5.46 -60.22 -11.74
N LYS A 3 -6.46 -59.47 -12.20
CA LYS A 3 -7.95 -59.55 -12.28
C LYS A 3 -8.66 -59.70 -10.94
N PHE A 4 -9.65 -58.82 -10.78
CA PHE A 4 -10.86 -58.77 -9.92
C PHE A 4 -10.86 -57.57 -8.99
N GLY A 5 -11.92 -56.80 -8.80
CA GLY A 5 -13.26 -56.84 -9.36
C GLY A 5 -14.12 -55.71 -8.76
N LEU A 6 -15.03 -55.33 -9.50
CA LEU A 6 -16.16 -54.42 -9.33
C LEU A 6 -17.07 -54.81 -8.15
N LEU A 7 -17.65 -53.88 -7.40
CA LEU A 7 -19.05 -53.96 -7.01
C LEU A 7 -19.65 -52.57 -6.69
N ALA A 8 -20.68 -52.24 -7.45
CA ALA A 8 -21.64 -51.18 -7.18
C ALA A 8 -22.74 -51.70 -6.26
N CYS A 9 -23.31 -50.85 -5.44
CA CYS A 9 -24.67 -51.05 -4.91
C CYS A 9 -25.37 -49.70 -4.77
N ALA A 10 -26.34 -49.49 -5.65
CA ALA A 10 -27.38 -48.49 -5.53
C ALA A 10 -28.48 -49.04 -4.58
N ALA A 11 -29.04 -48.21 -3.73
CA ALA A 11 -30.30 -48.43 -3.08
C ALA A 11 -31.14 -47.17 -3.06
N LEU A 12 -32.14 -47.20 -3.89
CA LEU A 12 -33.26 -46.28 -4.02
C LEU A 12 -34.31 -46.69 -2.98
N PHE A 13 -34.81 -45.76 -2.15
CA PHE A 13 -36.04 -45.93 -1.40
C PHE A 13 -36.95 -44.72 -1.59
N LEU A 14 -38.00 -44.92 -2.37
CA LEU A 14 -39.22 -44.12 -2.36
C LEU A 14 -40.08 -44.57 -1.16
N PHE A 15 -40.65 -43.62 -0.42
CA PHE A 15 -41.91 -43.83 0.28
C PHE A 15 -42.83 -42.61 0.09
N LEU A 16 -44.04 -42.97 -0.28
CA LEU A 16 -45.17 -42.10 -0.55
C LEU A 16 -46.02 -41.86 0.70
N THR A 17 -46.63 -40.67 0.72
CA THR A 17 -47.96 -40.32 1.21
C THR A 17 -48.31 -40.41 2.70
N GLY A 18 -48.88 -39.34 3.16
CA GLY A 18 -49.72 -39.24 4.36
C GLY A 18 -50.16 -37.81 4.62
N CYS A 19 -51.26 -37.37 3.98
CA CYS A 19 -51.97 -36.15 4.40
C CYS A 19 -52.72 -36.44 5.71
N THR A 20 -52.49 -35.61 6.73
CA THR A 20 -53.44 -35.44 7.84
C THR A 20 -53.61 -33.95 8.05
N GLU A 21 -54.84 -33.48 7.84
CA GLU A 21 -55.28 -32.13 8.19
C GLU A 21 -55.38 -32.03 9.71
N ASP A 22 -54.68 -31.06 10.30
CA ASP A 22 -54.90 -30.63 11.68
C ASP A 22 -55.66 -29.30 11.71
N PRO A 23 -56.58 -29.09 12.69
CA PRO A 23 -57.47 -27.95 12.68
C PRO A 23 -56.76 -26.63 13.09
N ALA A 24 -57.25 -25.55 12.51
CA ALA A 24 -56.78 -24.20 12.70
C ALA A 24 -56.81 -23.77 14.17
N PRO A 25 -55.76 -23.11 14.71
CA PRO A 25 -55.81 -22.50 15.99
C PRO A 25 -56.55 -21.16 15.96
N GLU A 26 -57.39 -20.94 17.00
CA GLU A 26 -58.18 -19.74 17.24
C GLU A 26 -57.31 -18.44 17.26
N THR A 27 -57.77 -17.43 16.52
CA THR A 27 -57.20 -16.11 16.48
C THR A 27 -57.39 -15.38 17.82
N ARG A 28 -56.31 -15.34 18.58
CA ARG A 28 -56.21 -14.44 19.75
C ARG A 28 -55.85 -13.05 19.26
N VAL A 29 -56.79 -12.11 19.28
CA VAL A 29 -56.59 -10.70 18.94
C VAL A 29 -55.73 -10.05 20.02
N THR A 30 -54.47 -9.75 19.72
CA THR A 30 -53.63 -8.86 20.52
C THR A 30 -53.84 -7.42 20.07
N PRO A 31 -53.93 -6.42 21.00
CA PRO A 31 -54.11 -5.04 20.59
C PRO A 31 -52.89 -4.51 19.88
N THR A 32 -53.09 -3.91 18.71
CA THR A 32 -52.07 -3.25 17.88
C THR A 32 -51.49 -2.06 18.63
N PRO A 33 -50.17 -1.96 18.84
CA PRO A 33 -49.57 -0.73 19.35
C PRO A 33 -49.72 0.38 18.30
N GLY A 34 -50.18 1.55 18.75
CA GLY A 34 -50.36 2.71 17.90
C GLY A 34 -49.08 3.06 17.12
N ARG A 35 -49.23 3.21 15.81
CA ARG A 35 -48.17 3.61 14.89
C ARG A 35 -47.80 5.06 15.22
N VAL A 36 -46.69 5.28 15.91
CA VAL A 36 -46.06 6.60 16.01
C VAL A 36 -45.56 6.97 14.63
N GLN A 37 -46.21 7.94 13.99
CA GLN A 37 -45.67 8.56 12.78
C GLN A 37 -44.48 9.42 13.21
N VAL A 38 -43.29 8.95 12.94
CA VAL A 38 -42.08 9.78 12.98
C VAL A 38 -42.07 10.58 11.68
N GLU A 39 -42.32 11.87 11.76
CA GLU A 39 -42.04 12.77 10.63
C GLU A 39 -40.55 12.73 10.37
N ILE A 40 -40.17 12.05 9.31
CA ILE A 40 -38.78 12.10 8.80
C ILE A 40 -38.63 13.47 8.14
N THR A 41 -38.12 14.45 8.89
CA THR A 41 -37.66 15.70 8.31
C THR A 41 -36.58 15.34 7.30
N ALA A 42 -36.82 15.62 5.99
CA ALA A 42 -35.86 15.37 4.95
C ALA A 42 -34.51 16.02 5.33
N LEU A 43 -33.45 15.20 5.39
CA LEU A 43 -32.08 15.73 5.53
C LEU A 43 -31.87 16.80 4.44
N PRO A 44 -31.26 17.96 4.78
CA PRO A 44 -30.93 18.93 3.76
C PRO A 44 -30.10 18.25 2.67
N THR A 45 -30.55 18.35 1.43
CA THR A 45 -29.85 17.86 0.25
C THR A 45 -28.45 18.46 0.29
N ALA A 46 -27.43 17.59 0.44
CA ALA A 46 -26.04 18.03 0.41
C ALA A 46 -25.82 18.84 -0.87
N THR A 47 -25.36 20.07 -0.69
CA THR A 47 -24.95 20.92 -1.83
C THR A 47 -23.91 20.12 -2.62
N PRO A 48 -24.07 19.94 -3.94
CA PRO A 48 -23.08 19.20 -4.71
C PRO A 48 -21.72 19.88 -4.54
N VAL A 49 -20.77 19.13 -3.99
CA VAL A 49 -19.37 19.56 -3.94
C VAL A 49 -18.95 19.76 -5.40
N PRO A 50 -18.44 20.93 -5.79
CA PRO A 50 -18.02 21.16 -7.16
C PRO A 50 -16.99 20.08 -7.53
N THR A 51 -17.25 19.34 -8.61
CA THR A 51 -16.30 18.40 -9.18
C THR A 51 -15.01 19.17 -9.45
N PRO A 52 -13.88 18.81 -8.88
CA PRO A 52 -12.64 19.54 -9.12
C PRO A 52 -12.35 19.51 -10.61
N THR A 53 -12.12 20.69 -11.19
CA THR A 53 -11.66 20.82 -12.58
C THR A 53 -10.39 19.99 -12.73
N PRO A 54 -10.25 19.15 -13.78
CA PRO A 54 -9.04 18.37 -13.98
C PRO A 54 -7.84 19.32 -14.02
N LEU A 55 -6.96 19.19 -13.04
CA LEU A 55 -5.73 19.98 -12.96
C LEU A 55 -4.73 19.34 -13.92
N PHE A 56 -4.47 19.99 -15.07
CA PHE A 56 -3.37 19.60 -15.93
C PHE A 56 -2.08 20.20 -15.37
N LEU A 57 -1.25 19.36 -14.76
CA LEU A 57 0.06 19.78 -14.31
C LEU A 57 1.09 19.62 -15.43
N PRO A 58 1.97 20.59 -15.65
CA PRO A 58 3.09 20.46 -16.57
C PRO A 58 4.00 19.31 -16.14
N ARG A 59 4.81 18.81 -17.06
CA ARG A 59 5.75 17.71 -16.80
C ARG A 59 7.17 18.16 -17.05
N ASP A 60 8.07 17.62 -16.23
CA ASP A 60 9.51 17.70 -16.49
C ASP A 60 9.94 16.72 -17.61
N ASP A 61 11.20 16.84 -18.05
CA ASP A 61 11.79 15.97 -19.08
C ASP A 61 11.80 14.48 -18.70
N LYS A 62 11.58 14.15 -17.43
CA LYS A 62 11.52 12.78 -16.90
C LYS A 62 10.08 12.27 -16.75
N GLY A 63 9.11 13.06 -17.19
CA GLY A 63 7.68 12.76 -17.10
C GLY A 63 7.09 12.88 -15.69
N ASN A 64 7.79 13.52 -14.75
CA ASN A 64 7.22 13.89 -13.47
C ASN A 64 6.28 15.07 -13.68
N LEU A 65 5.19 15.09 -12.91
CA LEU A 65 4.30 16.24 -12.86
C LEU A 65 4.97 17.35 -12.03
N ASP A 66 4.87 18.58 -12.52
CA ASP A 66 5.28 19.75 -11.75
C ASP A 66 4.12 20.18 -10.84
N ILE A 67 4.38 20.29 -9.56
CA ILE A 67 3.38 20.77 -8.61
C ILE A 67 3.38 22.30 -8.65
N ASN A 68 2.19 22.88 -8.68
CA ASN A 68 2.07 24.32 -8.57
C ASN A 68 2.66 24.79 -7.23
N GLN A 69 3.56 25.76 -7.25
CA GLN A 69 4.23 26.29 -6.05
C GLN A 69 3.22 26.78 -5.00
N ASP A 70 2.08 27.30 -5.41
CA ASP A 70 1.02 27.72 -4.48
C ASP A 70 0.40 26.53 -3.75
N LEU A 71 0.22 25.40 -4.44
CA LEU A 71 -0.23 24.15 -3.82
C LEU A 71 0.83 23.59 -2.87
N GLU A 72 2.10 23.57 -3.29
CA GLU A 72 3.23 23.16 -2.44
C GLU A 72 3.27 23.99 -1.15
N ASN A 73 3.18 25.32 -1.26
CA ASN A 73 3.22 26.23 -0.13
C ASN A 73 1.96 26.15 0.76
N SER A 74 0.85 25.64 0.24
CA SER A 74 -0.39 25.47 1.02
C SER A 74 -0.42 24.20 1.87
N LEU A 75 0.48 23.27 1.61
CA LEU A 75 0.54 21.96 2.28
C LEU A 75 1.66 21.97 3.33
N GLU A 76 1.34 22.34 4.56
CA GLU A 76 2.30 22.32 5.66
C GLU A 76 2.50 20.89 6.20
N PRO A 77 3.74 20.45 6.41
CA PRO A 77 4.04 19.15 7.02
C PRO A 77 3.36 19.01 8.36
N THR A 78 2.82 17.82 8.62
CA THR A 78 2.06 17.53 9.83
C THR A 78 2.23 16.07 10.25
N SER A 79 1.71 15.74 11.42
CA SER A 79 1.52 14.35 11.84
C SER A 79 0.07 13.90 11.59
N PHE A 80 -0.09 12.60 11.40
CA PHE A 80 -1.37 11.93 11.18
C PHE A 80 -1.54 10.86 12.26
N PRO A 81 -2.07 11.22 13.44
CA PRO A 81 -2.24 10.28 14.54
C PRO A 81 -3.12 9.10 14.15
N LEU A 82 -2.67 7.90 14.45
CA LEU A 82 -3.37 6.66 14.15
C LEU A 82 -3.99 6.07 15.41
N ALA A 83 -5.16 5.45 15.27
CA ALA A 83 -5.73 4.64 16.34
C ALA A 83 -4.78 3.48 16.71
N ALA A 84 -4.77 3.06 17.98
CA ALA A 84 -3.86 2.02 18.48
C ALA A 84 -4.02 0.66 17.79
N ASP A 85 -5.20 0.38 17.24
CA ASP A 85 -5.54 -0.84 16.50
C ASP A 85 -5.33 -0.72 14.98
N THR A 86 -4.79 0.41 14.52
CA THR A 86 -4.49 0.61 13.09
C THR A 86 -3.55 -0.48 12.57
N VAL A 87 -3.92 -1.06 11.44
CA VAL A 87 -3.13 -2.07 10.74
C VAL A 87 -2.41 -1.44 9.56
N ILE A 88 -1.08 -1.62 9.53
CA ILE A 88 -0.22 -1.26 8.40
C ILE A 88 -0.06 -2.51 7.52
N LEU A 89 -0.32 -2.41 6.22
CA LEU A 89 0.09 -3.41 5.24
C LEU A 89 1.38 -2.94 4.55
N LEU A 90 2.44 -3.71 4.71
CA LEU A 90 3.68 -3.60 3.95
C LEU A 90 3.63 -4.64 2.82
N TYR A 91 3.84 -4.22 1.60
CA TYR A 91 3.83 -5.07 0.41
C TYR A 91 4.82 -4.57 -0.64
N HIS A 92 4.94 -5.28 -1.74
CA HIS A 92 5.89 -4.98 -2.81
C HIS A 92 5.26 -5.25 -4.17
N THR A 93 5.05 -4.20 -4.97
CA THR A 93 4.60 -4.38 -6.36
C THR A 93 5.68 -5.06 -7.19
N HIS A 94 6.97 -4.83 -6.85
CA HIS A 94 8.14 -5.43 -7.48
C HIS A 94 9.02 -6.19 -6.48
N GLY A 95 8.56 -7.38 -6.06
CA GLY A 95 9.21 -8.20 -5.02
C GLY A 95 10.58 -8.77 -5.41
N GLU A 96 10.89 -8.87 -6.71
CA GLU A 96 12.18 -9.37 -7.21
C GLU A 96 13.30 -8.33 -7.14
N GLU A 97 13.02 -7.07 -6.85
CA GLU A 97 14.03 -6.01 -6.82
C GLU A 97 15.14 -6.31 -5.83
N ALA A 98 16.40 -6.24 -6.31
CA ALA A 98 17.59 -6.52 -5.55
C ALA A 98 18.64 -5.42 -5.74
N PHE A 99 19.72 -5.50 -5.00
CA PHE A 99 20.79 -4.52 -4.95
C PHE A 99 22.06 -5.06 -5.58
N ARG A 100 23.06 -4.20 -5.80
CA ARG A 100 24.34 -4.58 -6.35
C ARG A 100 24.94 -5.75 -5.57
N GLN A 101 25.34 -6.78 -6.31
CA GLN A 101 26.08 -7.91 -5.72
C GLN A 101 27.48 -7.48 -5.27
N GLU A 102 27.92 -8.01 -4.16
CA GLU A 102 29.24 -7.80 -3.59
C GLU A 102 29.74 -9.06 -2.86
N LYS A 103 30.97 -9.06 -2.39
CA LYS A 103 31.52 -10.20 -1.64
C LYS A 103 30.68 -10.47 -0.39
N GLY A 104 30.12 -11.67 -0.32
CA GLY A 104 29.24 -12.09 0.79
C GLY A 104 27.75 -11.77 0.55
N TYR A 105 27.42 -11.03 -0.49
CA TYR A 105 26.04 -10.79 -0.91
C TYR A 105 25.90 -11.08 -2.41
N THR A 106 25.65 -12.33 -2.73
CA THR A 106 25.46 -12.81 -4.11
C THR A 106 24.13 -13.56 -4.20
N TYR A 107 23.53 -13.56 -5.37
CA TYR A 107 22.26 -14.21 -5.68
C TYR A 107 22.19 -14.55 -7.17
N LYS A 108 21.27 -15.43 -7.55
CA LYS A 108 20.97 -15.72 -8.94
C LYS A 108 20.04 -14.65 -9.49
N GLU A 109 20.49 -13.94 -10.53
CA GLU A 109 19.67 -12.94 -11.21
C GLU A 109 18.60 -13.59 -12.08
N THR A 110 17.40 -12.96 -12.13
CA THR A 110 16.26 -13.36 -12.96
C THR A 110 16.12 -12.53 -14.24
N GLY A 111 16.84 -11.39 -14.36
CA GLY A 111 16.77 -10.50 -15.50
C GLY A 111 18.16 -10.04 -15.99
N GLU A 112 18.25 -9.63 -17.26
CA GLU A 112 19.53 -9.32 -17.91
C GLU A 112 20.19 -8.00 -17.46
N SER A 113 19.53 -7.11 -16.71
CA SER A 113 20.08 -5.77 -16.53
C SER A 113 19.77 -4.99 -15.26
N THR A 114 19.03 -5.52 -14.29
CA THR A 114 18.47 -4.65 -13.21
C THR A 114 18.66 -5.14 -11.80
N TYR A 115 19.53 -6.11 -11.55
CA TYR A 115 19.64 -6.72 -10.20
C TYR A 115 18.26 -7.16 -9.68
N LYS A 116 17.74 -8.25 -10.20
CA LYS A 116 16.51 -8.90 -9.77
C LYS A 116 16.77 -10.34 -9.38
N THR A 117 16.05 -10.84 -8.38
CA THR A 117 16.20 -12.20 -7.90
C THR A 117 14.91 -12.73 -7.28
N LEU A 118 14.68 -14.05 -7.39
CA LEU A 118 13.65 -14.79 -6.68
C LEU A 118 14.10 -15.21 -5.27
N GLU A 119 15.36 -14.96 -4.90
CA GLU A 119 15.88 -15.25 -3.56
C GLU A 119 15.37 -14.18 -2.59
N THR A 120 14.30 -14.48 -1.87
CA THR A 120 13.56 -13.51 -1.03
C THR A 120 14.39 -12.93 0.12
N ASP A 121 15.48 -13.57 0.51
CA ASP A 121 16.45 -13.06 1.49
C ASP A 121 17.50 -12.11 0.86
N LYS A 122 17.46 -11.95 -0.47
CA LYS A 122 18.34 -11.10 -1.27
C LYS A 122 17.60 -10.00 -2.05
N SER A 123 16.30 -9.93 -1.91
CA SER A 123 15.47 -8.93 -2.59
C SER A 123 14.96 -7.85 -1.63
N ILE A 124 14.16 -6.94 -2.16
CA ILE A 124 13.46 -5.91 -1.40
C ILE A 124 12.60 -6.49 -0.27
N LEU A 125 12.15 -7.75 -0.39
CA LEU A 125 11.40 -8.46 0.64
C LEU A 125 12.18 -8.56 1.95
N ALA A 126 13.50 -8.75 1.87
CA ALA A 126 14.35 -8.77 3.07
C ALA A 126 14.39 -7.40 3.77
N LEU A 127 14.40 -6.28 3.02
CA LEU A 127 14.25 -4.95 3.61
C LEU A 127 12.87 -4.75 4.24
N GLY A 128 11.82 -5.27 3.59
CA GLY A 128 10.46 -5.27 4.14
C GLY A 128 10.38 -5.97 5.49
N ARG A 129 11.05 -7.11 5.66
CA ARG A 129 11.13 -7.80 6.98
C ARG A 129 11.84 -6.96 8.04
N LEU A 130 12.91 -6.24 7.67
CA LEU A 130 13.59 -5.33 8.59
C LEU A 130 12.69 -4.17 9.00
N LEU A 131 12.00 -3.54 8.05
CA LEU A 131 11.06 -2.45 8.35
C LEU A 131 9.89 -2.94 9.21
N GLN A 132 9.32 -4.11 8.91
CA GLN A 132 8.28 -4.72 9.73
C GLN A 132 8.76 -4.94 11.18
N GLN A 133 9.99 -5.42 11.35
CA GLN A 133 10.57 -5.66 12.68
C GLN A 133 10.72 -4.36 13.48
N GLU A 134 11.26 -3.30 12.85
CA GLU A 134 11.40 -1.99 13.48
C GLU A 134 10.04 -1.41 13.90
N LEU A 135 9.06 -1.41 13.00
CA LEU A 135 7.73 -0.87 13.28
C LEU A 135 6.99 -1.67 14.35
N LYS A 136 7.09 -3.02 14.35
CA LYS A 136 6.55 -3.85 15.42
C LYS A 136 7.22 -3.57 16.75
N GLY A 137 8.53 -3.33 16.77
CA GLY A 137 9.27 -2.90 17.94
C GLY A 137 8.79 -1.56 18.54
N MET A 138 8.18 -0.72 17.71
CA MET A 138 7.57 0.56 18.08
C MET A 138 6.07 0.44 18.46
N GLY A 139 5.49 -0.77 18.45
CA GLY A 139 4.12 -1.04 18.84
C GLY A 139 3.09 -1.07 17.71
N TYR A 140 3.49 -0.91 16.44
CA TYR A 140 2.58 -0.98 15.30
C TYR A 140 2.14 -2.41 15.00
N THR A 141 0.88 -2.57 14.59
CA THR A 141 0.39 -3.81 13.98
C THR A 141 0.74 -3.79 12.49
N VAL A 142 1.72 -4.59 12.09
CA VAL A 142 2.23 -4.62 10.71
C VAL A 142 2.06 -6.01 10.10
N LEU A 143 1.29 -6.09 9.04
CA LEU A 143 1.22 -7.24 8.14
C LEU A 143 2.23 -7.02 7.01
N HIS A 144 2.98 -8.05 6.64
CA HIS A 144 3.89 -8.01 5.51
C HIS A 144 3.49 -9.11 4.53
N ASP A 145 3.00 -8.70 3.35
CA ASP A 145 2.68 -9.62 2.27
C ASP A 145 3.86 -9.71 1.30
N GLU A 146 4.39 -10.91 1.13
CA GLU A 146 5.55 -11.20 0.29
C GLU A 146 5.14 -11.86 -1.04
N THR A 147 3.88 -11.69 -1.46
CA THR A 147 3.43 -12.20 -2.76
C THR A 147 4.23 -11.57 -3.88
N ASP A 148 4.79 -12.41 -4.76
CA ASP A 148 5.41 -11.95 -5.99
C ASP A 148 4.32 -11.45 -6.96
N CYS A 149 4.32 -10.17 -7.23
CA CYS A 149 3.37 -9.51 -8.11
C CYS A 149 3.88 -9.35 -9.55
N GLU A 150 5.11 -9.73 -9.88
CA GLU A 150 5.66 -9.55 -11.24
C GLU A 150 5.20 -10.60 -12.26
N PRO A 151 5.11 -11.91 -11.92
CA PRO A 151 4.61 -12.89 -12.90
C PRO A 151 3.14 -12.69 -13.26
N PRO A 152 2.71 -12.97 -14.51
CA PRO A 152 3.52 -13.43 -15.62
C PRO A 152 4.24 -12.30 -16.38
N ASP A 153 3.99 -11.05 -16.06
CA ASP A 153 4.58 -9.88 -16.70
C ASP A 153 4.59 -8.67 -15.75
N ILE A 154 5.57 -7.79 -15.90
CA ILE A 154 5.74 -6.60 -15.06
C ILE A 154 4.63 -5.55 -15.26
N TYR A 155 3.97 -5.51 -16.43
CA TYR A 155 3.01 -4.46 -16.76
C TYR A 155 1.72 -4.59 -15.96
N SER A 156 1.37 -5.81 -15.56
CA SER A 156 0.19 -6.08 -14.72
C SER A 156 0.52 -6.23 -13.22
N ALA A 157 1.76 -5.94 -12.80
CA ALA A 157 2.18 -6.05 -11.40
C ALA A 157 1.31 -5.19 -10.46
N TYR A 158 0.99 -3.95 -10.85
CA TYR A 158 0.11 -3.09 -10.07
C TYR A 158 -1.31 -3.62 -9.92
N SER A 159 -1.85 -4.32 -10.91
CA SER A 159 -3.16 -4.97 -10.77
C SER A 159 -3.12 -6.13 -9.78
N ARG A 160 -2.00 -6.86 -9.73
CA ARG A 160 -1.82 -7.96 -8.77
C ARG A 160 -1.55 -7.45 -7.36
N SER A 161 -0.76 -6.41 -7.20
CA SER A 161 -0.55 -5.80 -5.89
C SER A 161 -1.82 -5.13 -5.35
N LEU A 162 -2.71 -4.61 -6.21
CA LEU A 162 -4.05 -4.20 -5.80
C LEU A 162 -4.85 -5.37 -5.20
N GLN A 163 -4.83 -6.53 -5.85
CA GLN A 163 -5.47 -7.73 -5.32
C GLN A 163 -4.85 -8.19 -3.98
N VAL A 164 -3.55 -7.93 -3.77
CA VAL A 164 -2.92 -8.15 -2.46
C VAL A 164 -3.52 -7.20 -1.43
N MET A 165 -3.61 -5.90 -1.72
CA MET A 165 -4.21 -4.93 -0.78
C MET A 165 -5.66 -5.30 -0.41
N GLU A 166 -6.46 -5.74 -1.38
CA GLU A 166 -7.86 -6.15 -1.19
C GLU A 166 -8.04 -7.37 -0.27
N LYS A 167 -7.00 -8.19 -0.07
CA LYS A 167 -7.04 -9.31 0.88
C LYS A 167 -7.02 -8.85 2.35
N TYR A 168 -6.64 -7.60 2.61
CA TYR A 168 -6.46 -7.06 3.95
C TYR A 168 -7.38 -5.86 4.22
N PRO A 169 -8.70 -6.06 4.24
CA PRO A 169 -9.67 -4.96 4.40
C PRO A 169 -9.56 -4.23 5.75
N GLN A 170 -8.85 -4.82 6.72
CA GLN A 170 -8.55 -4.19 8.01
C GLN A 170 -7.37 -3.23 7.95
N ALA A 171 -6.55 -3.25 6.88
CA ALA A 171 -5.44 -2.33 6.74
C ALA A 171 -5.92 -0.96 6.27
N THR A 172 -5.40 0.10 6.87
CA THR A 172 -5.70 1.49 6.49
C THR A 172 -4.48 2.27 6.08
N VAL A 173 -3.29 1.83 6.49
CA VAL A 173 -2.00 2.37 6.06
C VAL A 173 -1.32 1.35 5.15
N PHE A 174 -0.86 1.80 3.99
CA PHE A 174 -0.25 0.92 2.98
C PHE A 174 1.14 1.44 2.62
N ILE A 175 2.13 0.56 2.67
CA ILE A 175 3.52 0.86 2.30
C ILE A 175 3.94 -0.08 1.17
N ASP A 176 4.09 0.46 -0.03
CA ASP A 176 4.69 -0.23 -1.17
C ASP A 176 6.20 0.08 -1.16
N LEU A 177 7.01 -0.87 -0.71
CA LEU A 177 8.44 -0.67 -0.57
C LEU A 177 9.18 -1.19 -1.81
N HIS A 178 9.88 -0.29 -2.48
CA HIS A 178 10.66 -0.48 -3.69
C HIS A 178 12.11 -0.05 -3.53
N ARG A 179 12.90 -0.33 -4.53
CA ARG A 179 14.14 0.39 -4.81
C ARG A 179 14.10 0.98 -6.23
N ASN A 180 14.67 2.16 -6.40
CA ASN A 180 14.71 2.80 -7.71
C ASN A 180 15.60 2.04 -8.71
N ALA A 181 15.26 2.10 -9.99
CA ALA A 181 16.12 1.65 -11.08
C ALA A 181 16.97 2.83 -11.57
N ALA A 182 18.29 2.75 -11.40
CA ALA A 182 19.24 3.74 -11.87
C ALA A 182 20.11 3.19 -12.99
N ASN A 183 20.60 4.09 -13.86
CA ASN A 183 21.64 3.72 -14.80
C ASN A 183 22.96 3.51 -14.03
N VAL A 184 23.28 2.25 -13.74
CA VAL A 184 24.46 1.88 -12.94
C VAL A 184 25.79 2.28 -13.54
N LYS A 185 25.84 2.63 -14.84
CA LYS A 185 27.03 3.19 -15.48
C LYS A 185 27.29 4.63 -15.10
N GLU A 186 26.25 5.36 -14.74
CA GLU A 186 26.29 6.80 -14.43
C GLU A 186 26.18 7.07 -12.93
N LYS A 187 25.42 6.25 -12.20
CA LYS A 187 25.29 6.37 -10.74
C LYS A 187 26.15 5.32 -10.04
N LYS A 188 27.17 5.84 -9.37
CA LYS A 188 27.88 5.10 -8.34
C LYS A 188 27.24 5.52 -7.03
N ASP A 189 27.29 4.82 -5.99
CA ASP A 189 27.01 5.12 -4.58
C ASP A 189 26.23 6.43 -4.31
N ASP A 190 24.91 6.34 -4.23
CA ASP A 190 24.06 7.46 -3.80
C ASP A 190 23.69 7.22 -2.32
N VAL A 191 24.59 7.66 -1.44
CA VAL A 191 24.50 7.43 0.01
C VAL A 191 24.82 8.71 0.80
N VAL A 192 24.33 8.74 2.04
CA VAL A 192 24.77 9.65 3.09
C VAL A 192 25.46 8.86 4.20
N LEU A 193 26.23 9.52 5.04
CA LEU A 193 26.88 8.91 6.21
C LEU A 193 26.12 9.31 7.48
N LEU A 194 25.45 8.36 8.09
CA LEU A 194 24.73 8.56 9.35
C LEU A 194 25.26 7.59 10.41
N ASP A 195 25.62 8.12 11.55
CA ASP A 195 26.21 7.34 12.67
C ASP A 195 27.40 6.45 12.22
N GLY A 196 28.20 6.97 11.29
CA GLY A 196 29.35 6.26 10.71
C GLY A 196 29.00 5.13 9.74
N LYS A 197 27.73 4.96 9.39
CA LYS A 197 27.25 3.96 8.42
C LYS A 197 26.84 4.62 7.11
N ARG A 198 27.06 3.91 6.03
CA ARG A 198 26.55 4.28 4.71
C ARG A 198 25.06 3.97 4.67
N CYS A 199 24.24 4.98 4.42
CA CYS A 199 22.79 4.87 4.28
C CYS A 199 22.39 5.23 2.86
N ALA A 200 21.67 4.36 2.16
CA ALA A 200 21.15 4.66 0.83
C ALA A 200 20.14 5.80 0.90
N LYS A 201 20.21 6.75 -0.03
CA LYS A 201 19.20 7.80 -0.17
C LYS A 201 17.89 7.20 -0.65
N MET A 202 16.79 7.87 -0.38
CA MET A 202 15.45 7.43 -0.74
C MET A 202 14.60 8.60 -1.24
N PHE A 203 13.42 8.31 -1.77
CA PHE A 203 12.40 9.30 -2.10
C PHE A 203 11.02 8.65 -2.15
N PHE A 204 9.98 9.48 -2.20
CA PHE A 204 8.60 9.01 -2.33
C PHE A 204 8.08 9.25 -3.74
N VAL A 205 7.21 8.34 -4.20
CA VAL A 205 6.42 8.50 -5.43
C VAL A 205 4.96 8.68 -5.03
N VAL A 206 4.32 9.70 -5.58
CA VAL A 206 2.89 9.94 -5.39
C VAL A 206 2.18 9.85 -6.73
N GLY A 207 1.23 8.93 -6.79
CA GLY A 207 0.37 8.71 -7.94
C GLY A 207 -0.85 9.62 -7.88
N THR A 208 -0.98 10.53 -8.84
CA THR A 208 -2.10 11.47 -8.89
C THR A 208 -3.33 10.90 -9.60
N GLY A 209 -3.16 9.92 -10.48
CA GLY A 209 -4.19 9.49 -11.42
C GLY A 209 -4.54 10.54 -12.47
N ILE A 210 -3.84 11.68 -12.50
CA ILE A 210 -4.03 12.71 -13.53
C ILE A 210 -3.44 12.18 -14.83
N GLY A 211 -4.31 11.88 -15.80
CA GLY A 211 -3.90 11.37 -17.10
C GLY A 211 -3.35 12.48 -18.00
N THR A 212 -2.65 12.04 -19.07
CA THR A 212 -2.19 12.95 -20.13
C THR A 212 -3.24 13.20 -21.18
N ARG A 213 -4.28 12.37 -21.21
CA ARG A 213 -5.39 12.43 -22.14
C ARG A 213 -6.71 12.32 -21.39
N PRO A 214 -7.78 13.00 -21.82
CA PRO A 214 -9.09 12.83 -21.23
C PRO A 214 -9.49 11.34 -21.20
N GLY A 215 -9.89 10.84 -20.03
CA GLY A 215 -10.34 9.45 -19.84
C GLY A 215 -9.24 8.40 -19.76
N GLU A 216 -7.96 8.77 -19.80
CA GLU A 216 -6.85 7.82 -19.70
C GLU A 216 -6.71 7.28 -18.26
N TYR A 217 -6.85 8.17 -17.28
CA TYR A 217 -6.85 7.82 -15.87
C TYR A 217 -7.88 8.66 -15.13
N ASP A 218 -8.49 8.08 -14.09
CA ASP A 218 -9.28 8.86 -13.15
C ASP A 218 -8.33 9.42 -12.08
N ILE A 219 -8.58 10.66 -11.66
CA ILE A 219 -7.83 11.28 -10.57
C ILE A 219 -8.00 10.43 -9.30
N ALA A 220 -6.90 10.13 -8.62
CA ALA A 220 -6.95 9.50 -7.32
C ALA A 220 -7.56 10.49 -6.32
N PRO A 221 -8.65 10.16 -5.59
CA PRO A 221 -9.41 11.13 -4.80
C PRO A 221 -8.56 11.81 -3.73
N ASP A 222 -7.63 11.07 -3.11
CA ASP A 222 -6.84 11.54 -1.96
C ASP A 222 -5.37 11.78 -2.30
N TRP A 223 -5.02 12.04 -3.57
CA TRP A 223 -3.61 12.18 -3.95
C TRP A 223 -2.89 13.35 -3.22
N GLN A 224 -3.60 14.46 -2.93
CA GLN A 224 -3.02 15.57 -2.16
C GLN A 224 -2.73 15.15 -0.71
N GLN A 225 -3.57 14.28 -0.14
CA GLN A 225 -3.33 13.73 1.19
C GLN A 225 -2.13 12.80 1.19
N ASN A 226 -2.00 11.92 0.19
CA ASN A 226 -0.82 11.07 0.01
C ASN A 226 0.45 11.92 -0.23
N TYR A 227 0.31 13.05 -0.96
CA TYR A 227 1.41 14.00 -1.14
C TYR A 227 1.81 14.67 0.18
N LEU A 228 0.84 15.13 0.97
CA LEU A 228 1.10 15.73 2.27
C LEU A 228 1.78 14.74 3.24
N LEU A 229 1.35 13.48 3.22
CA LEU A 229 2.01 12.41 3.97
C LEU A 229 3.46 12.23 3.50
N ALA A 230 3.69 12.12 2.19
CA ALA A 230 5.03 11.99 1.63
C ALA A 230 5.91 13.21 1.94
N LYS A 231 5.36 14.43 1.92
CA LYS A 231 6.04 15.67 2.28
C LYS A 231 6.48 15.65 3.76
N SER A 232 5.56 15.31 4.66
CA SER A 232 5.85 15.21 6.09
C SER A 232 6.93 14.16 6.38
N MET A 233 6.88 13.01 5.70
CA MET A 233 7.91 11.98 5.78
C MET A 233 9.27 12.46 5.24
N THR A 234 9.26 13.15 4.09
CA THR A 234 10.48 13.68 3.46
C THR A 234 11.19 14.67 4.39
N GLU A 235 10.45 15.62 4.95
CA GLU A 235 11.03 16.61 5.86
C GLU A 235 11.55 15.97 7.14
N LYS A 236 10.82 14.99 7.68
CA LYS A 236 11.29 14.26 8.86
C LYS A 236 12.57 13.48 8.62
N LEU A 237 12.72 12.87 7.46
CA LEU A 237 13.94 12.17 7.07
C LEU A 237 15.11 13.17 6.86
N ARG A 238 14.83 14.34 6.30
CA ARG A 238 15.84 15.41 6.08
C ARG A 238 16.35 16.04 7.37
N GLU A 239 15.67 15.88 8.49
CA GLU A 239 16.23 16.25 9.81
C GLU A 239 17.44 15.41 10.20
N ALA A 240 17.53 14.15 9.75
CA ALA A 240 18.71 13.30 10.00
C ALA A 240 19.89 13.68 9.09
N ASP A 241 19.59 13.93 7.82
CA ASP A 241 20.52 14.47 6.82
C ASP A 241 19.71 15.07 5.67
N PRO A 242 19.97 16.33 5.24
CA PRO A 242 19.20 16.98 4.17
C PRO A 242 19.17 16.22 2.84
N GLU A 243 20.15 15.35 2.60
CA GLU A 243 20.25 14.56 1.39
C GLU A 243 19.72 13.13 1.53
N LEU A 244 19.30 12.71 2.73
CA LEU A 244 18.80 11.34 2.95
C LEU A 244 17.54 11.05 2.14
N CYS A 245 16.67 12.06 2.02
CA CYS A 245 15.44 11.95 1.23
C CYS A 245 15.42 12.99 0.11
N GLY A 246 15.34 12.52 -1.13
CA GLY A 246 15.19 13.36 -2.31
C GLY A 246 13.78 13.94 -2.44
N ASP A 247 13.57 14.73 -3.50
CA ASP A 247 12.28 15.34 -3.77
C ASP A 247 11.23 14.30 -4.15
N ILE A 248 9.98 14.57 -3.76
CA ILE A 248 8.82 13.74 -4.07
C ILE A 248 8.60 13.74 -5.58
N ARG A 249 8.32 12.57 -6.14
CA ARG A 249 8.00 12.42 -7.56
C ARG A 249 6.50 12.22 -7.76
N LEU A 250 5.84 13.23 -8.28
CA LEU A 250 4.46 13.12 -8.72
C LEU A 250 4.37 12.42 -10.07
N LYS A 251 3.51 11.42 -10.18
CA LYS A 251 3.32 10.61 -11.38
C LYS A 251 1.87 10.57 -11.81
N VAL A 252 1.64 10.34 -13.11
CA VAL A 252 0.30 10.24 -13.71
C VAL A 252 -0.44 8.97 -13.29
N GLY A 253 0.25 7.87 -13.02
CA GLY A 253 -0.36 6.62 -12.56
C GLY A 253 -0.98 6.76 -11.18
N ARG A 254 -1.85 5.81 -10.81
CA ARG A 254 -2.43 5.75 -9.46
C ARG A 254 -1.53 5.07 -8.44
N TYR A 255 -0.71 4.12 -8.89
CA TYR A 255 0.18 3.31 -8.03
C TYR A 255 -0.56 2.69 -6.83
N ASN A 256 -1.82 2.30 -7.03
CA ASN A 256 -2.75 1.79 -6.01
C ASN A 256 -2.99 2.73 -4.82
N GLN A 257 -2.47 3.95 -4.85
CA GLN A 257 -2.60 4.92 -3.74
C GLN A 257 -4.01 5.49 -3.57
N HIS A 258 -4.93 5.17 -4.48
CA HIS A 258 -6.35 5.48 -4.34
C HIS A 258 -7.07 4.60 -3.30
N MET A 259 -6.40 3.60 -2.76
CA MET A 259 -6.96 2.71 -1.73
C MET A 259 -7.06 3.35 -0.35
N SER A 260 -6.24 4.36 -0.07
CA SER A 260 -6.25 5.08 1.22
C SER A 260 -5.53 6.42 1.11
N PRO A 261 -5.94 7.43 1.90
CA PRO A 261 -5.15 8.65 2.08
C PRO A 261 -3.80 8.41 2.78
N TYR A 262 -3.57 7.22 3.31
CA TYR A 262 -2.32 6.82 3.98
C TYR A 262 -1.54 5.78 3.18
N CYS A 263 -1.45 5.96 1.86
CA CYS A 263 -0.62 5.15 0.99
C CYS A 263 0.73 5.82 0.74
N MET A 264 1.81 5.04 0.86
CA MET A 264 3.17 5.46 0.53
C MET A 264 3.80 4.49 -0.45
N LEU A 265 4.40 4.99 -1.54
CA LEU A 265 5.35 4.25 -2.36
C LEU A 265 6.73 4.81 -2.05
N VAL A 266 7.62 3.95 -1.56
CA VAL A 266 8.94 4.30 -1.06
C VAL A 266 10.00 3.70 -1.97
N GLU A 267 10.80 4.52 -2.60
CA GLU A 267 11.98 4.12 -3.36
C GLU A 267 13.22 4.21 -2.47
N LEU A 268 13.61 3.11 -1.81
CA LEU A 268 14.69 3.05 -0.87
C LEU A 268 15.99 2.60 -1.55
N GLY A 269 16.86 3.54 -1.84
CA GLY A 269 18.07 3.30 -2.62
C GLY A 269 17.77 3.01 -4.10
N HIS A 270 18.73 2.42 -4.76
CA HIS A 270 18.63 1.97 -6.14
C HIS A 270 19.53 0.75 -6.39
N ASN A 271 19.40 0.14 -7.56
CA ASN A 271 20.14 -1.07 -7.95
C ASN A 271 21.68 -0.96 -7.91
N ALA A 272 22.26 0.26 -7.85
CA ALA A 272 23.71 0.44 -7.67
C ALA A 272 24.15 0.56 -6.20
N ASN A 273 23.21 0.72 -5.23
CA ASN A 273 23.52 0.62 -3.81
C ASN A 273 23.79 -0.83 -3.41
N THR A 274 24.44 -1.04 -2.28
CA THR A 274 24.49 -2.36 -1.65
C THR A 274 23.23 -2.59 -0.81
N PHE A 275 22.90 -3.86 -0.54
CA PHE A 275 21.83 -4.20 0.40
C PHE A 275 22.09 -3.59 1.79
N ALA A 276 23.36 -3.59 2.23
CA ALA A 276 23.75 -3.01 3.51
C ALA A 276 23.50 -1.49 3.58
N ASP A 277 23.76 -0.75 2.48
CA ASP A 277 23.46 0.68 2.40
C ASP A 277 21.95 0.92 2.62
N ALA A 278 21.08 0.13 1.96
CA ALA A 278 19.64 0.21 2.08
C ALA A 278 19.14 -0.24 3.47
N ALA A 279 19.66 -1.33 3.99
CA ALA A 279 19.30 -1.83 5.32
C ALA A 279 19.64 -0.82 6.44
N ASN A 280 20.75 -0.09 6.31
CA ASN A 280 21.12 0.94 7.26
C ASN A 280 20.15 2.14 7.26
N THR A 281 19.37 2.35 6.19
CA THR A 281 18.36 3.42 6.10
C THR A 281 17.06 3.04 6.81
N ILE A 282 16.75 1.75 6.96
CA ILE A 282 15.49 1.26 7.55
C ILE A 282 15.17 1.88 8.93
N PRO A 283 16.10 1.98 9.89
CA PRO A 283 15.79 2.58 11.20
C PRO A 283 15.39 4.07 11.10
N TYR A 284 15.91 4.81 10.12
CA TYR A 284 15.55 6.21 9.89
C TYR A 284 14.14 6.32 9.30
N LEU A 285 13.81 5.46 8.33
CA LEU A 285 12.46 5.37 7.78
C LEU A 285 11.44 4.99 8.86
N ALA A 286 11.72 3.98 9.68
CA ALA A 286 10.83 3.57 10.77
C ALA A 286 10.61 4.70 11.79
N ARG A 287 11.67 5.42 12.19
CA ARG A 287 11.53 6.59 13.08
C ARG A 287 10.70 7.70 12.45
N ALA A 288 10.89 7.99 11.17
CA ALA A 288 10.09 8.99 10.47
C ALA A 288 8.60 8.58 10.46
N ILE A 289 8.29 7.31 10.18
CA ILE A 289 6.93 6.76 10.30
C ILE A 289 6.38 6.98 11.71
N GLY A 290 7.15 6.66 12.76
CA GLY A 290 6.72 6.82 14.15
C GLY A 290 6.40 8.26 14.56
N VAL A 291 7.05 9.25 13.93
CA VAL A 291 6.78 10.67 14.22
C VAL A 291 5.61 11.20 13.39
N VAL A 292 5.55 10.81 12.11
CA VAL A 292 4.53 11.31 11.18
C VAL A 292 3.20 10.60 11.37
N LEU A 293 3.22 9.33 11.73
CA LEU A 293 2.06 8.47 11.97
C LEU A 293 2.05 7.94 13.43
N PRO A 294 2.04 8.80 14.46
CA PRO A 294 2.11 8.35 15.84
C PRO A 294 0.86 7.56 16.22
N LEU A 295 1.04 6.49 17.01
CA LEU A 295 -0.08 5.77 17.61
C LEU A 295 -0.66 6.59 18.78
N LEU A 296 -1.96 6.81 18.78
CA LEU A 296 -2.66 7.38 19.92
C LEU A 296 -2.71 6.38 21.06
N PRO A 297 -2.63 6.83 22.32
CA PRO A 297 -2.97 5.99 23.46
C PRO A 297 -4.39 5.42 23.30
N ALA A 298 -4.62 4.20 23.80
CA ALA A 298 -5.92 3.53 23.67
C ALA A 298 -7.08 4.32 24.32
N GLU A 299 -6.77 5.24 25.22
CA GLU A 299 -7.73 6.12 25.90
C GLU A 299 -8.13 7.35 25.05
N ASP A 300 -7.36 7.69 24.03
CA ASP A 300 -7.56 8.87 23.18
C ASP A 300 -8.03 8.50 21.74
N ALA A 301 -8.39 7.24 21.52
CA ALA A 301 -8.93 6.81 20.23
C ALA A 301 -10.36 7.38 20.06
N PRO A 302 -10.69 7.99 18.90
CA PRO A 302 -11.97 8.64 18.65
C PRO A 302 -13.16 7.67 18.64
#